data_c66c8621d1d61a949520630415ec1ecc
#
_entry.id   c66c8621d1d61a949520630415ec1ecc
#
_cell.length_a   1.000
_cell.length_b   1.000
_cell.length_c   1.000
_cell.angle_alpha   90.00
_cell.angle_beta   90.00
_cell.angle_gamma   90.00
#
_symmetry.space_group_name_H-M   'P 1'
#
loop_
_entity.id
_entity.type
_entity.pdbx_description
1 polymer ?
#
loop_
_entity_poly.entity_id
_entity_poly.type
_entity_poly.pdbx_seq_one_letter_code
_entity_poly.pdbx_strand_id
1 'polypeptide(L)'
;MEGKKNMAYGKAIELFLVNGTADSLVTAELSNWNGKAIKIPRTEVHDCDREDMKGAGVYFLFCQEEDGDASVYIGEAENVLERLNQHLRDYQTGKEKYYWNTAVIFVGRDLNKALIRYLENRLVEIARDSKSYVVLTKNTYKNTVMKESQVAVMEEFIENVKILISTLGYKVLLPAPQATDDTIYLYCKGSGASAKGFVSAGGFTVLKDSIVSDHIVPSLETRGKTYYNLRNKLEVDGVISERKFVRNYEFSAPSAASAVI
;
A
#
# COMPACT_ATOMS: atom_id res chain seq x y z
N MET A 1 1.69 -35.63 -14.85
CA MET A 1 2.50 -34.41 -15.11
C MET A 1 2.59 -33.69 -13.78
N GLU A 2 3.70 -33.85 -13.10
CA GLU A 2 3.95 -33.15 -11.83
C GLU A 2 4.08 -31.66 -12.09
N GLY A 3 3.22 -30.87 -11.44
CA GLY A 3 3.27 -29.42 -11.51
C GLY A 3 4.63 -28.93 -11.00
N LYS A 4 5.39 -28.25 -11.86
CA LYS A 4 6.59 -27.51 -11.44
C LYS A 4 6.19 -26.52 -10.34
N LYS A 5 6.48 -26.86 -9.08
CA LYS A 5 6.55 -25.85 -8.01
C LYS A 5 7.55 -24.80 -8.51
N ASN A 6 7.06 -23.58 -8.78
CA ASN A 6 7.96 -22.44 -8.97
C ASN A 6 8.80 -22.34 -7.69
N MET A 7 10.05 -22.76 -7.75
CA MET A 7 10.99 -22.57 -6.64
C MET A 7 11.32 -21.07 -6.58
N ALA A 8 10.67 -20.37 -5.68
CA ALA A 8 11.06 -19.01 -5.36
C ALA A 8 12.39 -19.07 -4.57
N TYR A 9 13.43 -18.47 -5.13
CA TYR A 9 14.71 -18.32 -4.44
C TYR A 9 14.59 -17.24 -3.37
N GLY A 10 15.31 -17.40 -2.24
CA GLY A 10 15.47 -16.35 -1.24
C GLY A 10 16.08 -15.09 -1.87
N LYS A 11 15.64 -13.91 -1.42
CA LYS A 11 16.18 -12.61 -1.84
C LYS A 11 16.84 -11.95 -0.64
N ALA A 12 18.06 -11.43 -0.82
CA ALA A 12 18.74 -10.63 0.18
C ALA A 12 18.40 -9.15 -0.04
N ILE A 13 18.04 -8.46 1.04
CA ILE A 13 17.75 -7.02 1.05
C ILE A 13 18.71 -6.37 2.03
N GLU A 14 19.40 -5.33 1.58
CA GLU A 14 20.18 -4.44 2.41
C GLU A 14 19.35 -3.22 2.77
N LEU A 15 19.18 -2.97 4.07
CA LEU A 15 18.57 -1.76 4.61
C LEU A 15 19.67 -0.91 5.24
N PHE A 16 19.82 0.31 4.79
CA PHE A 16 20.80 1.25 5.33
C PHE A 16 20.10 2.46 5.95
N LEU A 17 20.29 2.62 7.25
CA LEU A 17 19.77 3.74 8.04
C LEU A 17 20.75 4.91 7.92
N VAL A 18 20.50 5.84 7.02
CA VAL A 18 21.44 6.91 6.66
C VAL A 18 21.84 7.75 7.87
N ASN A 19 20.86 8.07 8.73
CA ASN A 19 21.06 8.84 9.95
C ASN A 19 21.08 7.97 11.22
N GLY A 20 21.22 6.65 11.09
CA GLY A 20 21.31 5.71 12.21
C GLY A 20 19.97 5.40 12.89
N THR A 21 18.84 5.94 12.41
CA THR A 21 17.50 5.73 12.99
C THR A 21 16.50 5.28 11.93
N ALA A 22 15.51 4.48 12.31
CA ALA A 22 14.54 3.90 11.38
C ALA A 22 13.42 4.88 10.99
N ASP A 23 13.23 5.95 11.72
CA ASP A 23 12.25 7.02 11.50
C ASP A 23 12.74 8.13 10.58
N SER A 24 14.04 8.14 10.24
CA SER A 24 14.69 9.05 9.31
C SER A 24 14.85 8.41 7.91
N LEU A 25 15.76 8.95 7.10
CA LEU A 25 16.05 8.47 5.76
C LEU A 25 16.63 7.05 5.77
N VAL A 26 15.99 6.15 5.03
CA VAL A 26 16.38 4.75 4.87
C VAL A 26 16.50 4.41 3.39
N THR A 27 17.57 3.73 2.99
CA THR A 27 17.63 3.10 1.67
C THR A 27 17.46 1.60 1.76
N ALA A 28 16.86 1.00 0.72
CA ALA A 28 16.67 -0.43 0.60
C ALA A 28 17.04 -0.91 -0.81
N GLU A 29 17.89 -1.92 -0.88
CA GLU A 29 18.42 -2.47 -2.13
C GLU A 29 18.34 -4.00 -2.14
N LEU A 30 17.99 -4.57 -3.30
CA LEU A 30 18.09 -6.02 -3.54
C LEU A 30 19.46 -6.34 -4.13
N SER A 31 20.10 -7.43 -3.66
CA SER A 31 21.47 -7.77 -4.05
C SER A 31 21.70 -7.96 -5.55
N ASN A 32 20.67 -8.34 -6.31
CA ASN A 32 20.77 -8.62 -7.75
C ASN A 32 19.86 -7.67 -8.57
N TRP A 33 19.75 -6.42 -8.14
CA TRP A 33 18.93 -5.42 -8.82
C TRP A 33 19.63 -4.06 -8.86
N ASN A 34 19.46 -3.33 -9.95
CA ASN A 34 20.05 -1.99 -10.12
C ASN A 34 19.14 -0.85 -9.67
N GLY A 35 17.96 -1.18 -9.16
CA GLY A 35 17.04 -0.22 -8.58
C GLY A 35 17.27 -0.07 -7.08
N LYS A 36 16.88 1.08 -6.56
CA LYS A 36 16.98 1.46 -5.15
C LYS A 36 15.66 2.04 -4.67
N ALA A 37 15.23 1.65 -3.47
CA ALA A 37 14.19 2.31 -2.74
C ALA A 37 14.78 3.30 -1.74
N ILE A 38 14.20 4.50 -1.62
CA ILE A 38 14.59 5.53 -0.66
C ILE A 38 13.32 5.95 0.08
N LYS A 39 13.28 5.67 1.38
CA LYS A 39 12.22 6.15 2.28
C LYS A 39 12.70 7.42 2.95
N ILE A 40 11.94 8.50 2.88
CA ILE A 40 12.28 9.78 3.50
C ILE A 40 11.04 10.39 4.17
N PRO A 41 11.14 10.84 5.45
CA PRO A 41 10.11 11.64 6.08
C PRO A 41 9.91 12.99 5.38
N ARG A 42 8.68 13.49 5.34
CA ARG A 42 8.36 14.81 4.78
C ARG A 42 9.26 15.93 5.32
N THR A 43 9.56 15.88 6.63
CA THR A 43 10.35 16.89 7.33
C THR A 43 11.80 16.99 6.87
N GLU A 44 12.34 15.94 6.27
CA GLU A 44 13.73 15.88 5.83
C GLU A 44 13.90 16.19 4.33
N VAL A 45 12.81 16.32 3.57
CA VAL A 45 12.89 16.49 2.10
C VAL A 45 13.52 17.83 1.73
N HIS A 46 13.19 18.91 2.45
CA HIS A 46 13.67 20.26 2.12
C HIS A 46 15.20 20.36 2.18
N ASP A 47 15.80 19.73 3.18
CA ASP A 47 17.24 19.78 3.44
C ASP A 47 18.01 18.61 2.79
N CYS A 48 17.31 17.76 2.05
CA CYS A 48 17.91 16.63 1.35
C CYS A 48 18.59 17.09 0.06
N ASP A 49 19.86 16.70 -0.12
CA ASP A 49 20.65 16.98 -1.33
C ASP A 49 21.26 15.71 -1.94
N ARG A 50 20.52 14.61 -1.92
CA ARG A 50 21.01 13.31 -2.41
C ARG A 50 20.97 13.25 -3.95
N GLU A 51 22.12 12.94 -4.56
CA GLU A 51 22.25 12.81 -6.01
C GLU A 51 21.36 11.70 -6.59
N ASP A 52 21.19 10.58 -5.87
CA ASP A 52 20.35 9.47 -6.33
C ASP A 52 18.84 9.81 -6.36
N MET A 53 18.42 10.91 -5.74
CA MET A 53 17.05 11.43 -5.84
C MET A 53 16.86 12.49 -6.93
N LYS A 54 17.93 13.00 -7.56
CA LYS A 54 17.87 14.00 -8.64
C LYS A 54 17.60 13.37 -10.01
N GLY A 55 17.50 12.07 -10.09
CA GLY A 55 17.20 11.31 -11.30
C GLY A 55 15.73 10.99 -11.51
N ALA A 56 15.46 10.28 -12.63
CA ALA A 56 14.14 9.80 -12.98
C ALA A 56 13.70 8.66 -12.04
N GLY A 57 12.44 8.70 -11.61
CA GLY A 57 11.90 7.69 -10.72
C GLY A 57 10.38 7.77 -10.54
N VAL A 58 9.85 6.82 -9.80
CA VAL A 58 8.48 6.79 -9.31
C VAL A 58 8.47 6.94 -7.79
N TYR A 59 7.44 7.55 -7.25
CA TYR A 59 7.35 7.80 -5.82
C TYR A 59 5.94 7.59 -5.29
N PHE A 60 5.88 7.22 -4.01
CA PHE A 60 4.68 7.02 -3.23
C PHE A 60 4.68 8.02 -2.08
N LEU A 61 3.65 8.84 -1.98
CA LEU A 61 3.44 9.74 -0.85
C LEU A 61 2.38 9.12 0.05
N PHE A 62 2.77 8.68 1.22
CA PHE A 62 1.87 8.07 2.19
C PHE A 62 1.27 9.14 3.08
N CYS A 63 -0.06 9.19 3.10
CA CYS A 63 -0.85 10.08 3.93
C CYS A 63 -1.51 9.28 5.04
N GLN A 64 -1.59 9.88 6.21
CA GLN A 64 -2.36 9.36 7.33
C GLN A 64 -3.37 10.42 7.72
N GLU A 65 -4.64 10.15 7.48
CA GLU A 65 -5.72 11.05 7.86
C GLU A 65 -6.13 10.81 9.33
N GLU A 66 -6.70 11.83 9.97
CA GLU A 66 -7.14 11.76 11.39
C GLU A 66 -8.18 10.65 11.58
N ASP A 67 -8.98 10.35 10.56
CA ASP A 67 -10.01 9.30 10.57
C ASP A 67 -9.46 7.88 10.29
N GLY A 68 -8.13 7.73 10.15
CA GLY A 68 -7.46 6.43 10.12
C GLY A 68 -7.38 5.75 8.75
N ASP A 69 -7.81 6.38 7.64
CA ASP A 69 -7.61 5.83 6.29
C ASP A 69 -6.18 6.04 5.81
N ALA A 70 -5.50 4.94 5.55
CA ALA A 70 -4.23 5.00 4.87
C ALA A 70 -4.47 5.35 3.40
N SER A 71 -4.03 6.52 2.97
CA SER A 71 -4.10 6.94 1.58
C SER A 71 -2.71 7.11 0.98
N VAL A 72 -2.62 7.02 -0.35
CA VAL A 72 -1.37 7.12 -1.08
C VAL A 72 -1.55 7.89 -2.38
N TYR A 73 -0.63 8.79 -2.65
CA TYR A 73 -0.44 9.36 -3.97
C TYR A 73 0.77 8.67 -4.63
N ILE A 74 0.60 8.23 -5.87
CA ILE A 74 1.66 7.61 -6.68
C ILE A 74 1.92 8.55 -7.84
N GLY A 75 3.20 8.86 -8.10
CA GLY A 75 3.60 9.77 -9.17
C GLY A 75 4.96 9.41 -9.77
N GLU A 76 5.29 10.08 -10.87
CA GLU A 76 6.56 9.97 -11.58
C GLU A 76 7.23 11.34 -11.72
N ALA A 77 8.56 11.37 -11.81
CA ALA A 77 9.31 12.59 -12.11
C ALA A 77 10.65 12.27 -12.77
N GLU A 78 11.14 13.17 -13.61
CA GLU A 78 12.50 13.11 -14.16
C GLU A 78 13.55 13.62 -13.18
N ASN A 79 13.12 14.40 -12.17
CA ASN A 79 13.87 14.77 -10.98
C ASN A 79 12.93 14.63 -9.78
N VAL A 80 13.08 13.51 -9.05
CA VAL A 80 12.16 13.19 -7.97
C VAL A 80 12.31 14.17 -6.80
N LEU A 81 13.53 14.56 -6.44
CA LEU A 81 13.76 15.50 -5.33
C LEU A 81 13.10 16.85 -5.57
N GLU A 82 13.23 17.40 -6.79
CA GLU A 82 12.57 18.64 -7.17
C GLU A 82 11.04 18.51 -7.12
N ARG A 83 10.52 17.37 -7.57
CA ARG A 83 9.08 17.09 -7.54
C ARG A 83 8.54 16.99 -6.12
N LEU A 84 9.26 16.36 -5.19
CA LEU A 84 8.87 16.34 -3.78
C LEU A 84 8.86 17.74 -3.15
N ASN A 85 9.87 18.56 -3.45
CA ASN A 85 9.89 19.97 -3.03
C ASN A 85 8.72 20.77 -3.65
N GLN A 86 8.29 20.45 -4.88
CA GLN A 86 7.08 21.03 -5.45
C GLN A 86 5.82 20.64 -4.68
N HIS A 87 5.68 19.36 -4.26
CA HIS A 87 4.57 18.93 -3.40
C HIS A 87 4.54 19.68 -2.05
N LEU A 88 5.71 19.94 -1.44
CA LEU A 88 5.78 20.76 -0.22
C LEU A 88 5.21 22.17 -0.45
N ARG A 89 5.62 22.83 -1.54
CA ARG A 89 5.15 24.19 -1.91
C ARG A 89 3.66 24.19 -2.27
N ASP A 90 3.21 23.18 -3.02
CA ASP A 90 1.80 23.08 -3.44
C ASP A 90 0.86 22.89 -2.24
N TYR A 91 1.29 22.13 -1.24
CA TYR A 91 0.55 22.02 0.02
C TYR A 91 0.50 23.36 0.77
N GLN A 92 1.63 24.04 0.92
CA GLN A 92 1.70 25.34 1.61
C GLN A 92 0.82 26.42 0.93
N THR A 93 0.67 26.35 -0.39
CA THR A 93 -0.14 27.28 -1.18
C THR A 93 -1.60 26.84 -1.34
N GLY A 94 -2.01 25.70 -0.73
CA GLY A 94 -3.37 25.18 -0.78
C GLY A 94 -3.77 24.56 -2.14
N LYS A 95 -2.82 24.37 -3.05
CA LYS A 95 -3.06 23.67 -4.33
C LYS A 95 -3.21 22.18 -4.15
N GLU A 96 -2.47 21.61 -3.17
CA GLU A 96 -2.56 20.20 -2.78
C GLU A 96 -3.30 20.11 -1.44
N LYS A 97 -4.29 19.21 -1.35
CA LYS A 97 -5.20 19.14 -0.20
C LYS A 97 -4.87 18.03 0.78
N TYR A 98 -4.01 17.07 0.40
CA TYR A 98 -3.62 15.95 1.25
C TYR A 98 -2.25 16.21 1.90
N TYR A 99 -2.14 15.82 3.17
CA TYR A 99 -0.90 15.88 3.92
C TYR A 99 -0.24 14.51 3.93
N TRP A 100 0.92 14.37 3.31
CA TRP A 100 1.71 13.15 3.36
C TRP A 100 2.82 13.25 4.40
N ASN A 101 3.11 12.13 5.07
CA ASN A 101 4.10 12.08 6.15
C ASN A 101 5.44 11.51 5.67
N THR A 102 5.38 10.56 4.74
CA THR A 102 6.55 9.82 4.25
C THR A 102 6.46 9.65 2.76
N ALA A 103 7.59 9.82 2.07
CA ALA A 103 7.75 9.41 0.69
C ALA A 103 8.59 8.14 0.60
N VAL A 104 8.20 7.22 -0.29
CA VAL A 104 9.03 6.09 -0.73
C VAL A 104 9.26 6.24 -2.22
N ILE A 105 10.52 6.36 -2.60
CA ILE A 105 10.97 6.67 -3.94
C ILE A 105 11.67 5.44 -4.52
N PHE A 106 11.44 5.15 -5.79
CA PHE A 106 12.16 4.12 -6.52
C PHE A 106 12.89 4.76 -7.70
N VAL A 107 14.20 4.63 -7.68
CA VAL A 107 15.11 5.07 -8.74
C VAL A 107 15.84 3.88 -9.35
N GLY A 108 16.35 4.05 -10.56
CA GLY A 108 17.13 3.02 -11.25
C GLY A 108 17.99 3.65 -12.33
N ARG A 109 19.12 3.01 -12.65
CA ARG A 109 20.17 3.56 -13.54
C ARG A 109 19.64 3.95 -14.92
N ASP A 110 18.71 3.17 -15.47
CA ASP A 110 18.29 3.29 -16.86
C ASP A 110 16.85 3.81 -17.02
N LEU A 111 16.28 4.38 -15.95
CA LEU A 111 14.94 4.95 -16.00
C LEU A 111 14.93 6.24 -16.83
N ASN A 112 13.93 6.36 -17.71
CA ASN A 112 13.66 7.54 -18.50
C ASN A 112 12.16 7.86 -18.50
N LYS A 113 11.77 8.98 -19.10
CA LYS A 113 10.39 9.48 -19.09
C LYS A 113 9.34 8.45 -19.54
N ALA A 114 9.63 7.65 -20.56
CA ALA A 114 8.70 6.64 -21.06
C ALA A 114 8.52 5.50 -20.05
N LEU A 115 9.61 5.06 -19.44
CA LEU A 115 9.64 3.97 -18.47
C LEU A 115 8.96 4.36 -17.15
N ILE A 116 9.24 5.57 -16.61
CA ILE A 116 8.63 6.01 -15.36
C ILE A 116 7.12 6.25 -15.50
N ARG A 117 6.63 6.70 -16.66
CA ARG A 117 5.19 6.78 -16.96
C ARG A 117 4.53 5.41 -16.99
N TYR A 118 5.18 4.43 -17.60
CA TYR A 118 4.69 3.05 -17.58
C TYR A 118 4.60 2.52 -16.15
N LEU A 119 5.66 2.70 -15.36
CA LEU A 119 5.69 2.29 -13.96
C LEU A 119 4.58 2.96 -13.14
N GLU A 120 4.41 4.29 -13.25
CA GLU A 120 3.34 5.01 -12.57
C GLU A 120 1.97 4.40 -12.89
N ASN A 121 1.64 4.23 -14.17
CA ASN A 121 0.35 3.68 -14.60
C ASN A 121 0.09 2.30 -14.01
N ARG A 122 1.08 1.39 -14.12
CA ARG A 122 0.96 0.02 -13.61
C ARG A 122 0.88 -0.04 -12.09
N LEU A 123 1.68 0.77 -11.39
CA LEU A 123 1.67 0.83 -9.93
C LEU A 123 0.36 1.41 -9.40
N VAL A 124 -0.21 2.43 -10.06
CA VAL A 124 -1.54 2.97 -9.72
C VAL A 124 -2.64 1.93 -9.93
N GLU A 125 -2.60 1.18 -11.05
CA GLU A 125 -3.55 0.10 -11.32
C GLU A 125 -3.46 -0.99 -10.23
N ILE A 126 -2.26 -1.50 -9.94
CA ILE A 126 -2.03 -2.52 -8.91
C ILE A 126 -2.48 -2.03 -7.52
N ALA A 127 -2.16 -0.78 -7.17
CA ALA A 127 -2.58 -0.20 -5.88
C ALA A 127 -4.10 -0.09 -5.76
N ARG A 128 -4.80 0.28 -6.84
CA ARG A 128 -6.27 0.31 -6.87
C ARG A 128 -6.88 -1.08 -6.74
N ASP A 129 -6.29 -2.07 -7.39
CA ASP A 129 -6.75 -3.46 -7.34
C ASP A 129 -6.50 -4.09 -5.97
N SER A 130 -5.42 -3.72 -5.29
CA SER A 130 -5.11 -4.19 -3.94
C SER A 130 -6.15 -3.75 -2.91
N LYS A 131 -6.72 -2.54 -3.11
CA LYS A 131 -7.72 -1.92 -2.22
C LYS A 131 -7.26 -1.77 -0.76
N SER A 132 -5.95 -1.83 -0.53
CA SER A 132 -5.34 -1.70 0.81
C SER A 132 -5.19 -0.23 1.23
N TYR A 133 -5.16 0.69 0.25
CA TYR A 133 -5.03 2.12 0.44
C TYR A 133 -6.03 2.86 -0.46
N VAL A 134 -6.46 4.04 -0.03
CA VAL A 134 -7.16 4.98 -0.90
C VAL A 134 -6.15 5.63 -1.84
N VAL A 135 -6.28 5.38 -3.15
CA VAL A 135 -5.35 5.92 -4.15
C VAL A 135 -5.78 7.32 -4.59
N LEU A 136 -4.99 8.32 -4.22
CA LEU A 136 -5.27 9.75 -4.48
C LEU A 136 -4.94 10.18 -5.92
N THR A 137 -4.09 9.43 -6.62
CA THR A 137 -3.73 9.70 -8.03
C THR A 137 -4.97 9.56 -8.91
N LYS A 138 -5.44 10.68 -9.48
CA LYS A 138 -6.67 10.71 -10.29
C LYS A 138 -6.46 10.27 -11.73
N ASN A 139 -5.49 10.87 -12.38
CA ASN A 139 -5.19 10.68 -13.79
C ASN A 139 -3.76 10.19 -13.97
N THR A 140 -3.58 9.23 -14.84
CA THR A 140 -2.28 8.78 -15.33
C THR A 140 -2.18 9.12 -16.82
N TYR A 141 -0.96 9.30 -17.31
CA TYR A 141 -0.74 9.56 -18.74
C TYR A 141 -0.99 8.30 -19.57
N LYS A 142 -1.41 8.48 -20.84
CA LYS A 142 -1.43 7.34 -21.78
C LYS A 142 -0.02 6.75 -21.90
N ASN A 143 0.05 5.42 -21.86
CA ASN A 143 1.31 4.74 -22.07
C ASN A 143 1.87 5.06 -23.47
N THR A 144 3.16 5.37 -23.51
CA THR A 144 3.92 5.41 -24.77
C THR A 144 4.04 3.99 -25.30
N VAL A 145 4.03 3.82 -26.63
CA VAL A 145 4.31 2.51 -27.23
C VAL A 145 5.73 2.10 -26.84
N MET A 146 5.82 0.98 -26.14
CA MET A 146 7.08 0.40 -25.69
C MET A 146 7.38 -0.92 -26.40
N LYS A 147 8.65 -1.26 -26.52
CA LYS A 147 9.06 -2.59 -27.01
C LYS A 147 8.67 -3.64 -25.96
N GLU A 148 8.33 -4.85 -26.42
CA GLU A 148 7.99 -5.98 -25.54
C GLU A 148 9.08 -6.24 -24.50
N SER A 149 10.35 -6.17 -24.89
CA SER A 149 11.48 -6.32 -23.96
C SER A 149 11.52 -5.24 -22.87
N GLN A 150 11.16 -4.01 -23.18
CA GLN A 150 11.09 -2.93 -22.19
C GLN A 150 9.94 -3.14 -21.21
N VAL A 151 8.80 -3.62 -21.72
CA VAL A 151 7.65 -3.97 -20.86
C VAL A 151 8.06 -5.09 -19.89
N ALA A 152 8.71 -6.14 -20.37
CA ALA A 152 9.15 -7.28 -19.55
C ALA A 152 10.12 -6.81 -18.42
N VAL A 153 11.08 -5.95 -18.73
CA VAL A 153 12.01 -5.37 -17.74
C VAL A 153 11.27 -4.50 -16.70
N MET A 154 10.27 -3.74 -17.13
CA MET A 154 9.50 -2.91 -16.19
C MET A 154 8.55 -3.73 -15.31
N GLU A 155 7.96 -4.81 -15.81
CA GLU A 155 7.18 -5.72 -14.96
C GLU A 155 8.07 -6.40 -13.90
N GLU A 156 9.32 -6.80 -14.25
CA GLU A 156 10.29 -7.29 -13.27
C GLU A 156 10.66 -6.19 -12.25
N PHE A 157 10.83 -4.95 -12.71
CA PHE A 157 11.07 -3.81 -11.83
C PHE A 157 9.92 -3.64 -10.82
N ILE A 158 8.67 -3.76 -11.26
CA ILE A 158 7.47 -3.70 -10.41
C ILE A 158 7.48 -4.81 -9.35
N GLU A 159 7.85 -6.04 -9.71
CA GLU A 159 7.94 -7.14 -8.72
C GLU A 159 8.99 -6.83 -7.63
N ASN A 160 10.11 -6.20 -7.97
CA ASN A 160 11.11 -5.77 -7.00
C ASN A 160 10.61 -4.57 -6.16
N VAL A 161 9.86 -3.64 -6.76
CA VAL A 161 9.17 -2.55 -6.03
C VAL A 161 8.21 -3.13 -4.99
N LYS A 162 7.39 -4.13 -5.34
CA LYS A 162 6.45 -4.79 -4.40
C LYS A 162 7.17 -5.38 -3.19
N ILE A 163 8.32 -6.00 -3.41
CA ILE A 163 9.13 -6.58 -2.33
C ILE A 163 9.64 -5.49 -1.39
N LEU A 164 10.32 -4.48 -1.94
CA LEU A 164 10.95 -3.45 -1.13
C LEU A 164 9.95 -2.56 -0.40
N ILE A 165 8.85 -2.13 -1.06
CA ILE A 165 7.84 -1.30 -0.41
C ILE A 165 7.14 -2.03 0.73
N SER A 166 6.91 -3.34 0.58
CA SER A 166 6.34 -4.18 1.63
C SER A 166 7.31 -4.39 2.79
N THR A 167 8.61 -4.56 2.51
CA THR A 167 9.67 -4.66 3.52
C THR A 167 9.81 -3.36 4.31
N LEU A 168 9.59 -2.21 3.67
CA LEU A 168 9.55 -0.89 4.32
C LEU A 168 8.26 -0.65 5.12
N GLY A 169 7.33 -1.61 5.16
CA GLY A 169 6.12 -1.59 5.97
C GLY A 169 4.84 -1.15 5.24
N TYR A 170 4.89 -0.90 3.94
CA TYR A 170 3.74 -0.42 3.17
C TYR A 170 3.16 -1.52 2.27
N LYS A 171 1.98 -2.03 2.60
CA LYS A 171 1.30 -3.12 1.86
C LYS A 171 0.48 -2.65 0.65
N VAL A 172 0.76 -1.47 0.13
CA VAL A 172 -0.04 -0.79 -0.89
C VAL A 172 -0.17 -1.55 -2.21
N LEU A 173 0.80 -2.38 -2.56
CA LEU A 173 0.83 -3.17 -3.80
C LEU A 173 0.53 -4.66 -3.59
N LEU A 174 0.27 -5.08 -2.35
CA LEU A 174 -0.05 -6.47 -2.07
C LEU A 174 -1.55 -6.71 -2.26
N PRO A 175 -1.93 -7.79 -2.94
CA PRO A 175 -3.33 -8.18 -3.03
C PRO A 175 -3.88 -8.51 -1.64
N ALA A 176 -5.19 -8.33 -1.46
CA ALA A 176 -5.85 -8.77 -0.25
C ALA A 176 -5.53 -10.26 -0.01
N PRO A 177 -5.28 -10.67 1.25
CA PRO A 177 -4.96 -12.06 1.56
C PRO A 177 -6.00 -13.02 0.99
N GLN A 178 -5.54 -14.08 0.34
CA GLN A 178 -6.38 -15.14 -0.22
C GLN A 178 -6.19 -16.43 0.58
N ALA A 179 -7.28 -17.16 0.75
CA ALA A 179 -7.25 -18.47 1.34
C ALA A 179 -6.58 -19.49 0.41
N THR A 180 -5.81 -20.39 0.98
CA THR A 180 -5.22 -21.57 0.30
C THR A 180 -6.00 -22.82 0.68
N ASP A 181 -5.70 -23.95 0.03
CA ASP A 181 -6.38 -25.23 0.31
C ASP A 181 -6.22 -25.69 1.77
N ASP A 182 -5.10 -25.34 2.42
CA ASP A 182 -4.80 -25.68 3.81
C ASP A 182 -5.30 -24.63 4.82
N THR A 183 -6.08 -23.63 4.37
CA THR A 183 -6.52 -22.53 5.24
C THR A 183 -7.53 -23.02 6.29
N ILE A 184 -7.19 -22.82 7.57
CA ILE A 184 -8.12 -23.06 8.67
C ILE A 184 -9.04 -21.85 8.81
N TYR A 185 -10.34 -22.11 8.65
CA TYR A 185 -11.36 -21.07 8.77
C TYR A 185 -11.90 -20.99 10.18
N LEU A 186 -12.10 -19.77 10.66
CA LEU A 186 -12.83 -19.45 11.88
C LEU A 186 -14.20 -18.86 11.52
N TYR A 187 -15.17 -19.11 12.37
CA TYR A 187 -16.56 -18.69 12.17
C TYR A 187 -17.05 -17.86 13.35
N CYS A 188 -17.77 -16.78 13.08
CA CYS A 188 -18.49 -16.01 14.07
C CYS A 188 -19.98 -16.10 13.75
N LYS A 189 -20.79 -16.60 14.70
CA LYS A 189 -22.24 -16.75 14.58
C LYS A 189 -22.92 -16.26 15.84
N GLY A 190 -23.92 -15.43 15.72
CA GLY A 190 -24.73 -14.93 16.84
C GLY A 190 -25.27 -13.53 16.55
N SER A 191 -26.33 -13.14 17.26
CA SER A 191 -26.95 -11.82 17.15
C SER A 191 -27.19 -11.32 15.71
N GLY A 192 -27.66 -12.21 14.84
CA GLY A 192 -27.86 -11.89 13.42
C GLY A 192 -26.58 -11.85 12.57
N ALA A 193 -25.41 -12.05 13.16
CA ALA A 193 -24.14 -12.16 12.45
C ALA A 193 -23.86 -13.58 11.94
N SER A 194 -23.24 -13.69 10.78
CA SER A 194 -22.73 -14.95 10.23
C SER A 194 -21.49 -14.63 9.39
N ALA A 195 -20.32 -14.79 9.98
CA ALA A 195 -19.07 -14.43 9.34
C ALA A 195 -18.09 -15.61 9.31
N LYS A 196 -17.25 -15.60 8.29
CA LYS A 196 -16.18 -16.55 8.05
C LYS A 196 -14.88 -15.80 7.79
N GLY A 197 -13.79 -16.25 8.38
CA GLY A 197 -12.47 -15.63 8.17
C GLY A 197 -11.36 -16.61 8.47
N PHE A 198 -10.11 -16.13 8.29
CA PHE A 198 -8.90 -16.91 8.54
C PHE A 198 -7.76 -16.01 9.01
N VAL A 199 -6.78 -16.61 9.70
CA VAL A 199 -5.56 -15.91 10.11
C VAL A 199 -4.70 -15.64 8.87
N SER A 200 -4.33 -14.40 8.64
CA SER A 200 -3.50 -13.94 7.52
C SER A 200 -2.20 -13.30 8.03
N ALA A 201 -1.23 -13.11 7.14
CA ALA A 201 0.08 -12.56 7.50
C ALA A 201 0.02 -11.15 8.14
N GLY A 202 -1.02 -10.37 7.85
CA GLY A 202 -1.23 -9.04 8.42
C GLY A 202 -2.21 -9.00 9.58
N GLY A 203 -2.81 -10.15 9.95
CA GLY A 203 -3.76 -10.25 11.05
C GLY A 203 -4.86 -11.28 10.81
N PHE A 204 -6.09 -10.83 10.60
CA PHE A 204 -7.25 -11.70 10.40
C PHE A 204 -8.10 -11.21 9.23
N THR A 205 -8.28 -12.04 8.22
CA THR A 205 -9.10 -11.70 7.04
C THR A 205 -10.52 -12.25 7.19
N VAL A 206 -11.49 -11.34 7.16
CA VAL A 206 -12.92 -11.66 7.02
C VAL A 206 -13.25 -11.78 5.55
N LEU A 207 -13.94 -12.85 5.19
CA LEU A 207 -14.28 -13.13 3.80
C LEU A 207 -15.47 -12.30 3.33
N LYS A 208 -15.46 -12.02 2.04
CA LYS A 208 -16.63 -11.55 1.30
C LYS A 208 -17.84 -12.41 1.64
N ASP A 209 -19.01 -11.81 1.62
CA ASP A 209 -20.31 -12.42 1.93
C ASP A 209 -20.54 -12.71 3.42
N SER A 210 -19.60 -12.39 4.31
CA SER A 210 -19.82 -12.40 5.76
C SER A 210 -20.84 -11.34 6.16
N ILE A 211 -21.75 -11.72 7.06
CA ILE A 211 -22.86 -10.86 7.53
C ILE A 211 -22.51 -10.33 8.92
N VAL A 212 -22.61 -9.02 9.10
CA VAL A 212 -22.43 -8.37 10.42
C VAL A 212 -23.75 -8.31 11.20
N SER A 213 -23.65 -8.22 12.53
CA SER A 213 -24.82 -8.09 13.41
C SER A 213 -25.73 -6.92 13.00
N ASP A 214 -27.03 -7.07 13.14
CA ASP A 214 -28.03 -6.00 13.00
C ASP A 214 -28.10 -5.11 14.25
N HIS A 215 -27.61 -5.57 15.37
CA HIS A 215 -27.59 -4.85 16.62
C HIS A 215 -26.17 -4.46 17.03
N ILE A 216 -25.96 -3.18 17.24
CA ILE A 216 -24.74 -2.67 17.89
C ILE A 216 -24.99 -2.63 19.37
N VAL A 217 -24.20 -3.38 20.15
CA VAL A 217 -24.36 -3.40 21.61
C VAL A 217 -23.90 -2.03 22.19
N PRO A 218 -24.63 -1.48 23.20
CA PRO A 218 -24.31 -0.16 23.78
C PRO A 218 -22.88 -0.06 24.35
N SER A 219 -22.29 -1.17 24.75
CA SER A 219 -20.90 -1.22 25.19
C SER A 219 -19.89 -0.94 24.06
N LEU A 220 -20.24 -1.19 22.81
CA LEU A 220 -19.38 -0.87 21.66
C LEU A 220 -19.30 0.64 21.46
N GLU A 221 -20.42 1.35 21.60
CA GLU A 221 -20.48 2.80 21.46
C GLU A 221 -19.72 3.54 22.58
N THR A 222 -19.68 2.97 23.77
CA THR A 222 -19.07 3.62 24.95
C THR A 222 -17.64 3.17 25.20
N ARG A 223 -17.38 1.86 25.31
CA ARG A 223 -16.08 1.29 25.65
C ARG A 223 -15.29 0.81 24.44
N GLY A 224 -15.99 0.45 23.35
CA GLY A 224 -15.41 -0.02 22.10
C GLY A 224 -15.42 1.03 20.98
N LYS A 225 -15.39 2.32 21.31
CA LYS A 225 -15.57 3.43 20.36
C LYS A 225 -14.69 3.31 19.09
N THR A 226 -13.47 2.81 19.23
CA THR A 226 -12.58 2.57 18.10
C THR A 226 -13.16 1.57 17.08
N TYR A 227 -13.76 0.47 17.55
CA TYR A 227 -14.37 -0.54 16.67
C TYR A 227 -15.74 -0.10 16.13
N TYR A 228 -16.49 0.69 16.90
CA TYR A 228 -17.69 1.37 16.43
C TYR A 228 -17.40 2.30 15.24
N ASN A 229 -16.39 3.16 15.41
CA ASN A 229 -15.95 4.07 14.35
C ASN A 229 -15.44 3.28 13.13
N LEU A 230 -14.66 2.21 13.35
CA LEU A 230 -14.17 1.36 12.27
C LEU A 230 -15.34 0.71 11.50
N ARG A 231 -16.37 0.21 12.18
CA ARG A 231 -17.55 -0.36 11.53
C ARG A 231 -18.27 0.67 10.65
N ASN A 232 -18.59 1.83 11.21
CA ASN A 232 -19.24 2.92 10.48
C ASN A 232 -18.44 3.32 9.25
N LYS A 233 -17.11 3.40 9.38
CA LYS A 233 -16.21 3.68 8.29
C LYS A 233 -16.28 2.60 7.19
N LEU A 234 -16.22 1.33 7.55
CA LEU A 234 -16.33 0.23 6.58
C LEU A 234 -17.67 0.25 5.82
N GLU A 235 -18.73 0.75 6.44
CA GLU A 235 -20.03 0.98 5.80
C GLU A 235 -19.97 2.18 4.83
N VAL A 236 -19.38 3.30 5.24
CA VAL A 236 -19.19 4.50 4.40
C VAL A 236 -18.30 4.20 3.18
N ASP A 237 -17.21 3.45 3.39
CA ASP A 237 -16.26 3.05 2.34
C ASP A 237 -16.80 1.95 1.41
N GLY A 238 -18.03 1.48 1.64
CA GLY A 238 -18.63 0.43 0.86
C GLY A 238 -17.94 -0.92 0.98
N VAL A 239 -17.18 -1.16 2.04
CA VAL A 239 -16.62 -2.49 2.38
C VAL A 239 -17.72 -3.37 2.96
N ILE A 240 -18.61 -2.77 3.75
CA ILE A 240 -19.83 -3.38 4.24
C ILE A 240 -21.00 -2.65 3.56
N SER A 241 -21.87 -3.38 2.88
CA SER A 241 -23.09 -2.88 2.29
C SER A 241 -24.24 -3.82 2.65
N GLU A 242 -25.38 -3.27 3.07
CA GLU A 242 -26.55 -4.07 3.48
C GLU A 242 -26.17 -5.16 4.51
N ARG A 243 -25.33 -4.79 5.50
CA ARG A 243 -24.80 -5.70 6.54
C ARG A 243 -23.90 -6.81 6.02
N LYS A 244 -23.37 -6.71 4.80
CA LYS A 244 -22.60 -7.77 4.17
C LYS A 244 -21.24 -7.25 3.71
N PHE A 245 -20.18 -7.99 4.00
CA PHE A 245 -18.88 -7.70 3.40
C PHE A 245 -18.93 -7.93 1.89
N VAL A 246 -18.72 -6.88 1.09
CA VAL A 246 -18.71 -6.97 -0.39
C VAL A 246 -17.37 -7.44 -0.94
N ARG A 247 -16.34 -7.48 -0.09
CA ARG A 247 -14.99 -7.96 -0.39
C ARG A 247 -14.31 -8.51 0.85
N ASN A 248 -13.20 -9.23 0.67
CA ASN A 248 -12.34 -9.63 1.79
C ASN A 248 -11.76 -8.38 2.46
N TYR A 249 -11.69 -8.39 3.79
CA TYR A 249 -11.10 -7.30 4.56
C TYR A 249 -10.17 -7.86 5.66
N GLU A 250 -8.92 -7.32 5.73
CA GLU A 250 -7.93 -7.73 6.72
C GLU A 250 -7.98 -6.81 7.94
N PHE A 251 -8.33 -7.35 9.08
CA PHE A 251 -8.26 -6.71 10.39
C PHE A 251 -6.89 -6.97 11.03
N SER A 252 -6.44 -6.08 11.90
CA SER A 252 -5.18 -6.23 12.65
C SER A 252 -5.17 -7.45 13.59
N ALA A 253 -6.34 -7.91 14.03
CA ALA A 253 -6.48 -9.06 14.93
C ALA A 253 -7.88 -9.71 14.80
N PRO A 254 -8.03 -11.00 15.20
CA PRO A 254 -9.35 -11.66 15.27
C PRO A 254 -10.34 -10.96 16.20
N SER A 255 -9.85 -10.36 17.30
CA SER A 255 -10.69 -9.60 18.24
C SER A 255 -11.25 -8.32 17.62
N ALA A 256 -10.48 -7.62 16.79
CA ALA A 256 -10.94 -6.45 16.05
C ALA A 256 -12.03 -6.84 15.03
N ALA A 257 -11.83 -7.95 14.30
CA ALA A 257 -12.85 -8.50 13.40
C ALA A 257 -14.14 -8.86 14.14
N SER A 258 -14.03 -9.60 15.25
CA SER A 258 -15.18 -10.01 16.05
C SER A 258 -15.95 -8.82 16.66
N ALA A 259 -15.28 -7.72 16.99
CA ALA A 259 -15.92 -6.54 17.54
C ALA A 259 -16.69 -5.74 16.48
N VAL A 260 -16.30 -5.82 15.21
CA VAL A 260 -16.97 -5.16 14.08
C VAL A 260 -18.13 -6.00 13.54
N ILE A 261 -18.03 -7.32 13.60
CA ILE A 261 -19.05 -8.28 13.13
C ILE A 261 -20.24 -8.30 14.06
#